data_e2768827d7fde20c765a9a7e67a4aa0c
#
_entry.id   e2768827d7fde20c765a9a7e67a4aa0c
#
_cell.length_a   1.000
_cell.length_b   1.000
_cell.length_c   1.000
_cell.angle_alpha   90.00
_cell.angle_beta   90.00
_cell.angle_gamma   90.00
#
_symmetry.space_group_name_H-M   'P 1'
#
loop_
_entity.id
_entity.type
_entity.pdbx_description
1 polymer ?
#
loop_
_entity_poly.entity_id
_entity_poly.type
_entity_poly.pdbx_seq_one_letter_code
_entity_poly.pdbx_strand_id
1 'polypeptide(L)'
;MKKILLSAAFVMAACCGASAQKLSYVPYTDNALMMGGCISENGRYIGGCDTEGRGFIYDTKDGQIKYFVSPNLGTNEATDNDKAQIYSVTNEGVGAGCILGQAADFDFATGKYTAIFENAEEENAIAKWTTPDGAYQCGVTYDASYKQMPYVYVNGEKADLPTPTDEWLGFETGGFMANYISNDGSLIVGGAIDNYSTYPLIFWVRNRDGKTYSVQTPSKRFLDASYELNQAQPYAWFEGGNVSANGKWIAMNIQNKDIESGLKMARFNVDTEEIEILDCPDVNSSTFYYSTGIANDGTVIGYTQDLDTQSRRGVICLAGEKEVKYLSEAYPTITDFLTMDEENLNTACAITSDGRYVTGFGYKPVDENNDYIVTWCLDREEVANSIEGVANSEASKVVASYTTDGKRVNRTKVQRGLVINRLANGKAVKNLKK
;
A
#
# COMPACT_ATOMS: atom_id res chain seq x y z
N MET A 1 16.35 47.86 -49.86
CA MET A 1 16.32 47.78 -48.39
C MET A 1 15.35 46.66 -48.02
N LYS A 2 15.87 45.48 -47.87
CA LYS A 2 15.10 44.28 -47.44
C LYS A 2 15.05 44.27 -45.94
N LYS A 3 13.85 44.42 -45.36
CA LYS A 3 13.63 44.20 -43.92
C LYS A 3 13.64 42.71 -43.64
N ILE A 4 14.66 42.26 -42.97
CA ILE A 4 14.75 40.92 -42.41
C ILE A 4 13.87 40.95 -41.15
N LEU A 5 12.69 40.32 -41.22
CA LEU A 5 11.89 39.98 -40.04
C LEU A 5 12.60 38.81 -39.36
N LEU A 6 13.31 39.10 -38.29
CA LEU A 6 13.75 38.12 -37.33
C LEU A 6 12.49 37.63 -36.60
N SER A 7 11.94 36.51 -37.03
CA SER A 7 10.99 35.74 -36.24
C SER A 7 11.75 35.15 -35.07
N ALA A 8 11.73 35.84 -33.93
CA ALA A 8 12.05 35.24 -32.65
C ALA A 8 10.97 34.19 -32.40
N ALA A 9 11.23 32.97 -32.81
CA ALA A 9 10.58 31.80 -32.30
C ALA A 9 10.96 31.75 -30.82
N PHE A 10 10.12 32.36 -29.97
CA PHE A 10 10.07 32.03 -28.55
C PHE A 10 9.65 30.57 -28.48
N VAL A 11 10.63 29.69 -28.47
CA VAL A 11 10.45 28.38 -27.85
C VAL A 11 10.12 28.68 -26.40
N MET A 12 8.83 28.87 -26.13
CA MET A 12 8.32 28.57 -24.82
C MET A 12 8.60 27.09 -24.63
N ALA A 13 9.79 26.78 -24.12
CA ALA A 13 9.92 25.60 -23.31
C ALA A 13 8.82 25.78 -22.25
N ALA A 14 7.69 25.14 -22.47
CA ALA A 14 6.82 24.79 -21.38
C ALA A 14 7.74 24.01 -20.43
N CYS A 15 8.30 24.71 -19.49
CA CYS A 15 8.63 24.12 -18.21
C CYS A 15 7.28 23.68 -17.65
N CYS A 16 6.74 22.59 -18.17
CA CYS A 16 6.03 21.66 -17.31
C CYS A 16 7.02 21.47 -16.18
N GLY A 17 6.79 22.12 -15.06
CA GLY A 17 7.44 21.78 -13.83
C GLY A 17 7.13 20.30 -13.64
N ALA A 18 7.97 19.44 -14.17
CA ALA A 18 7.99 18.05 -13.81
C ALA A 18 8.18 18.13 -12.29
N SER A 19 7.14 17.85 -11.53
CA SER A 19 7.31 17.59 -10.11
C SER A 19 8.35 16.49 -10.07
N ALA A 20 9.52 16.79 -9.54
CA ALA A 20 10.61 15.86 -9.55
C ALA A 20 10.25 14.80 -8.51
N GLN A 21 9.75 13.68 -9.01
CA GLN A 21 9.53 12.49 -8.19
C GLN A 21 10.81 12.17 -7.46
N LYS A 22 10.70 11.94 -6.16
CA LYS A 22 11.86 11.75 -5.32
C LYS A 22 11.90 10.35 -4.74
N LEU A 23 12.98 9.66 -5.00
CA LEU A 23 13.32 8.42 -4.32
C LEU A 23 14.25 8.73 -3.14
N SER A 24 13.90 8.22 -1.97
CA SER A 24 14.71 8.29 -0.75
C SER A 24 14.87 6.89 -0.15
N TYR A 25 15.87 6.73 0.70
CA TYR A 25 16.20 5.45 1.30
C TYR A 25 16.18 5.52 2.81
N VAL A 26 15.73 4.44 3.45
CA VAL A 26 15.94 4.23 4.87
C VAL A 26 17.43 3.99 5.06
N PRO A 27 18.11 4.71 5.97
CA PRO A 27 19.51 4.47 6.24
C PRO A 27 19.73 3.03 6.71
N TYR A 28 20.65 2.32 6.07
CA TYR A 28 21.04 0.99 6.51
C TYR A 28 22.13 1.10 7.58
N THR A 29 22.16 0.16 8.51
CA THR A 29 23.22 0.01 9.50
C THR A 29 23.97 -1.28 9.24
N ASP A 30 25.27 -1.26 9.53
CA ASP A 30 26.24 -2.31 9.29
C ASP A 30 25.69 -3.74 9.10
N ASN A 31 25.75 -4.25 7.88
CA ASN A 31 25.46 -5.61 7.46
C ASN A 31 24.01 -6.10 7.52
N ALA A 32 23.04 -5.28 7.89
CA ALA A 32 21.64 -5.69 7.91
C ALA A 32 20.91 -5.22 6.64
N LEU A 33 20.31 -6.15 5.94
CA LEU A 33 19.48 -5.87 4.78
C LEU A 33 18.09 -5.43 5.24
N MET A 34 17.65 -4.22 4.84
CA MET A 34 16.42 -3.60 5.32
C MET A 34 15.27 -3.86 4.36
N MET A 35 14.20 -4.48 4.85
CA MET A 35 13.00 -4.81 4.09
C MET A 35 11.79 -4.06 4.66
N GLY A 36 11.56 -2.83 4.18
CA GLY A 36 10.39 -2.04 4.55
C GLY A 36 9.14 -2.57 3.86
N GLY A 37 8.15 -2.97 4.65
CA GLY A 37 6.90 -3.56 4.18
C GLY A 37 5.69 -2.65 4.30
N CYS A 38 5.75 -1.56 5.07
CA CYS A 38 4.62 -0.68 5.32
C CYS A 38 5.03 0.79 5.46
N ILE A 39 4.06 1.68 5.25
CA ILE A 39 4.20 3.13 5.38
C ILE A 39 2.94 3.71 6.01
N SER A 40 3.10 4.71 6.90
CA SER A 40 1.96 5.44 7.46
C SER A 40 1.28 6.32 6.40
N GLU A 41 -0.01 6.57 6.56
CA GLU A 41 -0.80 7.35 5.59
C GLU A 41 -0.27 8.77 5.35
N ASN A 42 0.38 9.36 6.33
CA ASN A 42 1.01 10.66 6.20
C ASN A 42 2.43 10.61 5.58
N GLY A 43 2.92 9.42 5.20
CA GLY A 43 4.24 9.21 4.62
C GLY A 43 5.41 9.38 5.59
N ARG A 44 5.13 9.56 6.90
CA ARG A 44 6.17 9.88 7.88
C ARG A 44 6.91 8.66 8.39
N TYR A 45 6.22 7.55 8.65
CA TYR A 45 6.82 6.37 9.25
C TYR A 45 6.84 5.21 8.28
N ILE A 46 7.98 4.56 8.17
CA ILE A 46 8.17 3.33 7.39
C ILE A 46 8.53 2.21 8.36
N GLY A 47 7.80 1.11 8.31
CA GLY A 47 8.01 -0.06 9.13
C GLY A 47 8.42 -1.28 8.31
N GLY A 48 9.09 -2.23 8.96
CA GLY A 48 9.51 -3.48 8.35
C GLY A 48 10.36 -4.33 9.28
N CYS A 49 11.14 -5.21 8.68
CA CYS A 49 12.13 -6.01 9.38
C CYS A 49 13.45 -6.02 8.63
N ASP A 50 14.52 -6.45 9.29
CA ASP A 50 15.80 -6.69 8.66
C ASP A 50 16.15 -8.20 8.63
N THR A 51 17.23 -8.54 7.95
CA THR A 51 17.66 -9.94 7.82
C THR A 51 18.21 -10.53 9.11
N GLU A 52 18.50 -9.71 10.12
CA GLU A 52 18.88 -10.17 11.45
C GLU A 52 17.67 -10.48 12.33
N GLY A 53 16.45 -10.24 11.83
CA GLY A 53 15.21 -10.50 12.55
C GLY A 53 14.80 -9.38 13.50
N ARG A 54 15.35 -8.17 13.33
CA ARG A 54 14.93 -6.98 14.07
C ARG A 54 13.79 -6.30 13.33
N GLY A 55 12.71 -5.96 14.02
CA GLY A 55 11.71 -5.03 13.51
C GLY A 55 12.25 -3.60 13.55
N PHE A 56 11.85 -2.76 12.62
CA PHE A 56 12.22 -1.34 12.65
C PHE A 56 11.05 -0.43 12.28
N ILE A 57 11.09 0.80 12.84
CA ILE A 57 10.31 1.93 12.37
C ILE A 57 11.27 3.09 12.13
N TYR A 58 11.16 3.69 10.94
CA TYR A 58 11.95 4.83 10.50
C TYR A 58 11.07 6.07 10.35
N ASP A 59 11.48 7.19 10.96
CA ASP A 59 10.85 8.49 10.80
C ASP A 59 11.51 9.24 9.63
N THR A 60 10.81 9.37 8.52
CA THR A 60 11.30 10.04 7.29
C THR A 60 11.59 11.52 7.50
N LYS A 61 10.91 12.14 8.47
CA LYS A 61 11.05 13.57 8.78
C LYS A 61 12.31 13.88 9.55
N ASP A 62 12.57 13.09 10.59
CA ASP A 62 13.66 13.35 11.53
C ASP A 62 14.89 12.47 11.25
N GLY A 63 14.79 11.52 10.31
CA GLY A 63 15.85 10.60 9.92
C GLY A 63 16.23 9.59 11.01
N GLN A 64 15.37 9.40 12.01
CA GLN A 64 15.61 8.49 13.12
C GLN A 64 15.04 7.10 12.82
N ILE A 65 15.78 6.08 13.24
CA ILE A 65 15.34 4.69 13.21
C ILE A 65 15.28 4.13 14.62
N LYS A 66 14.23 3.33 14.91
CA LYS A 66 14.11 2.54 16.13
C LYS A 66 14.04 1.08 15.76
N TYR A 67 14.86 0.27 16.43
CA TYR A 67 14.85 -1.18 16.31
C TYR A 67 14.12 -1.81 17.49
N PHE A 68 13.37 -2.85 17.21
CA PHE A 68 12.66 -3.67 18.17
C PHE A 68 13.23 -5.08 18.11
N VAL A 69 13.76 -5.54 19.23
CA VAL A 69 14.58 -6.75 19.29
C VAL A 69 14.10 -7.62 20.43
N SER A 70 13.91 -8.92 20.17
CA SER A 70 13.69 -9.90 21.23
C SER A 70 14.94 -10.03 22.09
N PRO A 71 14.79 -10.19 23.41
CA PRO A 71 15.93 -10.43 24.30
C PRO A 71 16.71 -11.72 23.97
N ASN A 72 16.08 -12.69 23.27
CA ASN A 72 16.73 -13.94 22.88
C ASN A 72 17.45 -13.85 21.52
N LEU A 73 17.14 -12.84 20.73
CA LEU A 73 17.71 -12.69 19.38
C LEU A 73 19.25 -12.60 19.45
N GLY A 74 19.92 -13.43 18.66
CA GLY A 74 21.39 -13.52 18.67
C GLY A 74 21.97 -14.42 19.76
N THR A 75 21.15 -15.08 20.56
CA THR A 75 21.57 -16.12 21.53
C THR A 75 21.43 -17.53 20.93
N ASN A 76 21.96 -18.53 21.64
CA ASN A 76 21.78 -19.94 21.26
C ASN A 76 20.33 -20.47 21.50
N GLU A 77 19.50 -19.67 22.16
CA GLU A 77 18.11 -19.98 22.47
C GLU A 77 17.13 -19.34 21.46
N ALA A 78 17.65 -18.53 20.53
CA ALA A 78 16.84 -17.85 19.52
C ALA A 78 16.14 -18.85 18.61
N THR A 79 14.85 -18.58 18.36
CA THR A 79 13.98 -19.31 17.43
C THR A 79 13.44 -18.34 16.38
N ASP A 80 12.71 -18.85 15.39
CA ASP A 80 12.04 -17.97 14.41
C ASP A 80 10.99 -17.05 15.05
N ASN A 81 10.43 -17.44 16.20
CA ASN A 81 9.50 -16.61 16.96
C ASN A 81 10.15 -15.38 17.59
N ASP A 82 11.47 -15.37 17.76
CA ASP A 82 12.21 -14.22 18.30
C ASP A 82 12.39 -13.10 17.27
N LYS A 83 12.08 -13.35 16.01
CA LYS A 83 12.13 -12.33 14.97
C LYS A 83 10.95 -11.37 15.13
N ALA A 84 11.25 -10.08 15.08
CA ALA A 84 10.24 -9.02 15.06
C ALA A 84 9.90 -8.66 13.62
N GLN A 85 8.60 -8.57 13.33
CA GLN A 85 8.09 -8.15 12.01
C GLN A 85 7.01 -7.09 12.21
N ILE A 86 7.12 -5.98 11.48
CA ILE A 86 6.15 -4.88 11.51
C ILE A 86 5.46 -4.82 10.15
N TYR A 87 4.15 -5.03 10.14
CA TYR A 87 3.33 -5.14 8.94
C TYR A 87 2.56 -3.88 8.58
N SER A 88 2.30 -3.02 9.58
CA SER A 88 1.63 -1.73 9.38
C SER A 88 2.09 -0.72 10.42
N VAL A 89 1.87 0.57 10.17
CA VAL A 89 2.26 1.65 11.08
C VAL A 89 1.26 2.80 11.03
N THR A 90 0.87 3.32 12.20
CA THR A 90 -0.03 4.49 12.34
C THR A 90 0.67 5.80 11.99
N ASN A 91 -0.12 6.88 11.90
CA ASN A 91 0.41 8.23 11.69
C ASN A 91 1.21 8.78 12.89
N GLU A 92 1.05 8.18 14.06
CA GLU A 92 1.77 8.51 15.29
C GLU A 92 3.03 7.67 15.48
N GLY A 93 3.28 6.69 14.58
CA GLY A 93 4.47 5.83 14.64
C GLY A 93 4.30 4.61 15.56
N VAL A 94 3.07 4.15 15.76
CA VAL A 94 2.82 2.86 16.41
C VAL A 94 2.67 1.79 15.34
N GLY A 95 3.57 0.83 15.32
CA GLY A 95 3.55 -0.31 14.41
C GLY A 95 2.70 -1.46 14.95
N ALA A 96 2.08 -2.23 14.07
CA ALA A 96 1.45 -3.51 14.41
C ALA A 96 2.19 -4.65 13.73
N GLY A 97 2.38 -5.76 14.45
CA GLY A 97 3.17 -6.88 13.94
C GLY A 97 3.24 -8.06 14.89
N CYS A 98 4.39 -8.72 14.92
CA CYS A 98 4.65 -9.82 15.86
C CYS A 98 6.10 -9.81 16.35
N ILE A 99 6.30 -10.31 17.56
CA ILE A 99 7.59 -10.61 18.19
C ILE A 99 7.37 -11.68 19.27
N LEU A 100 8.32 -12.57 19.46
CA LEU A 100 8.21 -13.69 20.41
C LEU A 100 6.99 -14.61 20.13
N GLY A 101 6.58 -14.72 18.86
CA GLY A 101 5.38 -15.45 18.48
C GLY A 101 4.06 -14.76 18.88
N GLN A 102 4.09 -13.54 19.39
CA GLN A 102 2.92 -12.81 19.85
C GLN A 102 2.63 -11.59 18.98
N ALA A 103 1.35 -11.29 18.78
CA ALA A 103 0.94 -10.02 18.21
C ALA A 103 1.34 -8.87 19.13
N ALA A 104 1.92 -7.83 18.58
CA ALA A 104 2.45 -6.72 19.36
C ALA A 104 2.28 -5.37 18.66
N ASP A 105 2.12 -4.34 19.49
CA ASP A 105 2.28 -2.95 19.11
C ASP A 105 3.71 -2.49 19.39
N PHE A 106 4.30 -1.76 18.43
CA PHE A 106 5.66 -1.25 18.46
C PHE A 106 5.63 0.28 18.49
N ASP A 107 6.00 0.89 19.60
CA ASP A 107 5.91 2.34 19.79
C ASP A 107 7.26 3.01 19.45
N PHE A 108 7.29 3.77 18.36
CA PHE A 108 8.46 4.52 17.94
C PHE A 108 8.90 5.55 18.98
N ALA A 109 7.98 6.24 19.65
CA ALA A 109 8.35 7.30 20.60
C ALA A 109 9.12 6.73 21.79
N THR A 110 8.69 5.60 22.34
CA THR A 110 9.32 4.96 23.51
C THR A 110 10.40 3.93 23.15
N GLY A 111 10.38 3.40 21.89
CA GLY A 111 11.23 2.29 21.46
C GLY A 111 10.90 0.97 22.14
N LYS A 112 9.66 0.80 22.61
CA LYS A 112 9.18 -0.40 23.28
C LYS A 112 8.10 -1.09 22.46
N TYR A 113 7.94 -2.38 22.67
CA TYR A 113 6.79 -3.14 22.20
C TYR A 113 5.92 -3.61 23.35
N THR A 114 4.64 -3.82 23.07
CA THR A 114 3.65 -4.30 24.02
C THR A 114 2.85 -5.42 23.37
N ALA A 115 2.77 -6.60 23.98
CA ALA A 115 1.90 -7.67 23.51
C ALA A 115 0.44 -7.22 23.54
N ILE A 116 -0.31 -7.55 22.50
CA ILE A 116 -1.73 -7.18 22.36
C ILE A 116 -2.61 -8.10 23.20
N PHE A 117 -2.22 -9.36 23.30
CA PHE A 117 -2.96 -10.38 24.07
C PHE A 117 -2.29 -10.64 25.42
N GLU A 118 -3.09 -10.69 26.48
CA GLU A 118 -2.60 -10.94 27.85
C GLU A 118 -2.56 -12.43 28.20
N ASN A 119 -3.21 -13.30 27.41
CA ASN A 119 -3.39 -14.71 27.73
C ASN A 119 -2.47 -15.61 26.90
N ALA A 120 -1.84 -16.59 27.56
CA ALA A 120 -1.00 -17.60 26.92
C ALA A 120 -1.74 -18.49 25.88
N GLU A 121 -3.07 -18.54 25.92
CA GLU A 121 -3.89 -19.25 24.93
C GLU A 121 -3.91 -18.57 23.56
N GLU A 122 -3.50 -17.30 23.49
CA GLU A 122 -3.39 -16.52 22.26
C GLU A 122 -1.92 -16.34 21.83
N GLU A 123 -1.02 -17.19 22.31
CA GLU A 123 0.35 -17.30 21.79
C GLU A 123 0.32 -17.66 20.30
N ASN A 124 1.31 -17.18 19.56
CA ASN A 124 1.42 -17.30 18.11
C ASN A 124 0.42 -16.42 17.31
N ALA A 125 -0.02 -15.32 17.88
CA ALA A 125 -0.83 -14.32 17.20
C ALA A 125 0.03 -13.35 16.35
N ILE A 126 -0.56 -12.82 15.29
CA ILE A 126 0.07 -11.81 14.42
C ILE A 126 -0.92 -10.66 14.21
N ALA A 127 -0.51 -9.44 14.52
CA ALA A 127 -1.22 -8.24 14.08
C ALA A 127 -0.80 -7.90 12.64
N LYS A 128 -1.73 -7.97 11.71
CA LYS A 128 -1.44 -7.76 10.27
C LYS A 128 -1.60 -6.32 9.83
N TRP A 129 -2.61 -5.63 10.36
CA TRP A 129 -2.90 -4.27 9.93
C TRP A 129 -3.51 -3.44 11.06
N THR A 130 -3.12 -2.18 11.12
CA THR A 130 -3.73 -1.15 11.98
C THR A 130 -4.12 0.06 11.13
N THR A 131 -5.25 0.71 11.47
CA THR A 131 -5.65 1.95 10.81
C THR A 131 -4.74 3.12 11.21
N PRO A 132 -4.70 4.22 10.43
CA PRO A 132 -3.79 5.34 10.67
C PRO A 132 -3.94 6.00 12.05
N ASP A 133 -5.12 5.93 12.63
CA ASP A 133 -5.47 6.44 13.97
C ASP A 133 -5.41 5.36 15.08
N GLY A 134 -5.12 4.11 14.71
CA GLY A 134 -5.08 2.98 15.65
C GLY A 134 -6.45 2.51 16.15
N ALA A 135 -7.56 3.02 15.60
CA ALA A 135 -8.91 2.68 16.06
C ALA A 135 -9.31 1.24 15.71
N TYR A 136 -8.79 0.70 14.61
CA TYR A 136 -9.03 -0.66 14.17
C TYR A 136 -7.72 -1.39 13.92
N GLN A 137 -7.68 -2.66 14.30
CA GLN A 137 -6.55 -3.54 14.05
C GLN A 137 -7.06 -4.93 13.73
N CYS A 138 -6.49 -5.60 12.73
CA CYS A 138 -6.86 -6.96 12.39
C CYS A 138 -5.64 -7.87 12.28
N GLY A 139 -5.89 -9.17 12.31
CA GLY A 139 -4.82 -10.15 12.24
C GLY A 139 -5.31 -11.57 12.39
N VAL A 140 -4.43 -12.42 12.90
CA VAL A 140 -4.66 -13.84 13.09
C VAL A 140 -4.19 -14.30 14.46
N THR A 141 -4.99 -15.16 15.09
CA THR A 141 -4.62 -15.98 16.24
C THR A 141 -4.65 -17.45 15.85
N TYR A 142 -4.27 -18.34 16.75
CA TYR A 142 -4.32 -19.78 16.54
C TYR A 142 -5.16 -20.44 17.63
N ASP A 143 -6.01 -21.37 17.25
CA ASP A 143 -6.72 -22.21 18.22
C ASP A 143 -5.82 -23.31 18.80
N ALA A 144 -6.35 -24.09 19.73
CA ALA A 144 -5.63 -25.20 20.37
C ALA A 144 -5.19 -26.31 19.37
N SER A 145 -5.73 -26.32 18.16
CA SER A 145 -5.38 -27.22 17.07
C SER A 145 -4.41 -26.60 16.05
N TYR A 146 -3.88 -25.41 16.36
CA TYR A 146 -3.07 -24.58 15.48
C TYR A 146 -3.78 -24.12 14.21
N LYS A 147 -5.12 -24.16 14.20
CA LYS A 147 -5.91 -23.60 13.12
C LYS A 147 -5.92 -22.07 13.21
N GLN A 148 -5.71 -21.40 12.12
CA GLN A 148 -5.69 -19.95 12.08
C GLN A 148 -7.10 -19.36 12.22
N MET A 149 -7.24 -18.40 13.14
CA MET A 149 -8.49 -17.73 13.46
C MET A 149 -8.34 -16.20 13.27
N PRO A 150 -9.13 -15.60 12.37
CA PRO A 150 -9.06 -14.16 12.13
C PRO A 150 -9.64 -13.39 13.31
N TYR A 151 -9.12 -12.20 13.58
CA TYR A 151 -9.66 -11.29 14.59
C TYR A 151 -9.65 -9.84 14.12
N VAL A 152 -10.46 -9.02 14.78
CA VAL A 152 -10.42 -7.57 14.67
C VAL A 152 -10.53 -6.94 16.05
N TYR A 153 -9.73 -5.90 16.30
CA TYR A 153 -9.94 -4.97 17.41
C TYR A 153 -10.68 -3.73 16.91
N VAL A 154 -11.68 -3.31 17.66
CA VAL A 154 -12.48 -2.11 17.42
C VAL A 154 -12.38 -1.24 18.67
N ASN A 155 -11.64 -0.14 18.58
CA ASN A 155 -11.38 0.76 19.72
C ASN A 155 -10.84 0.03 20.96
N GLY A 156 -9.94 -0.94 20.77
CA GLY A 156 -9.30 -1.70 21.84
C GLY A 156 -10.11 -2.90 22.37
N GLU A 157 -11.31 -3.17 21.82
CA GLU A 157 -12.10 -4.36 22.14
C GLU A 157 -12.00 -5.38 21.01
N LYS A 158 -11.64 -6.62 21.33
CA LYS A 158 -11.60 -7.74 20.38
C LYS A 158 -13.01 -8.11 19.94
N ALA A 159 -13.22 -8.25 18.64
CA ALA A 159 -14.41 -8.83 18.06
C ALA A 159 -14.03 -10.04 17.19
N ASP A 160 -14.87 -11.08 17.28
CA ASP A 160 -14.69 -12.26 16.44
C ASP A 160 -15.18 -12.01 15.03
N LEU A 161 -14.43 -12.53 14.07
CA LEU A 161 -14.84 -12.54 12.67
C LEU A 161 -15.46 -13.90 12.34
N PRO A 162 -16.71 -13.93 11.83
CA PRO A 162 -17.33 -15.19 11.44
C PRO A 162 -16.55 -15.82 10.29
N THR A 163 -16.40 -17.14 10.32
CA THR A 163 -15.68 -17.89 9.28
C THR A 163 -16.64 -18.70 8.43
N PRO A 164 -16.42 -18.81 7.11
CA PRO A 164 -17.19 -19.71 6.27
C PRO A 164 -16.95 -21.18 6.68
N THR A 165 -17.92 -22.04 6.40
CA THR A 165 -17.75 -23.48 6.58
C THR A 165 -17.00 -24.10 5.39
N ASP A 166 -16.33 -25.24 5.61
CA ASP A 166 -15.67 -25.99 4.56
C ASP A 166 -16.66 -26.42 3.44
N GLU A 167 -17.91 -26.76 3.83
CA GLU A 167 -18.98 -27.06 2.86
C GLU A 167 -19.29 -25.86 1.95
N TRP A 168 -19.33 -24.64 2.52
CA TRP A 168 -19.57 -23.43 1.76
C TRP A 168 -18.39 -23.10 0.83
N LEU A 169 -17.14 -23.31 1.29
CA LEU A 169 -15.93 -23.09 0.51
C LEU A 169 -15.72 -24.16 -0.56
N GLY A 170 -16.21 -25.38 -0.33
CA GLY A 170 -15.98 -26.52 -1.20
C GLY A 170 -14.62 -27.20 -1.02
N PHE A 171 -13.88 -26.83 0.03
CA PHE A 171 -12.60 -27.45 0.42
C PHE A 171 -12.39 -27.38 1.94
N GLU A 172 -11.54 -28.26 2.47
CA GLU A 172 -11.12 -28.22 3.87
C GLU A 172 -10.09 -27.12 4.08
N THR A 173 -10.34 -26.24 5.04
CA THR A 173 -9.47 -25.09 5.32
C THR A 173 -8.60 -25.29 6.55
N GLY A 174 -7.32 -24.92 6.45
CA GLY A 174 -6.38 -24.80 7.57
C GLY A 174 -6.63 -23.58 8.45
N GLY A 175 -7.59 -22.73 8.10
CA GLY A 175 -7.94 -21.52 8.86
C GLY A 175 -8.15 -20.29 7.99
N PHE A 176 -8.21 -19.16 8.66
CA PHE A 176 -8.49 -17.86 8.02
C PHE A 176 -7.57 -16.79 8.58
N MET A 177 -7.23 -15.82 7.74
CA MET A 177 -6.46 -14.63 8.12
C MET A 177 -7.24 -13.38 7.78
N ALA A 178 -7.20 -12.37 8.66
CA ALA A 178 -7.60 -11.01 8.37
C ALA A 178 -6.31 -10.19 8.15
N ASN A 179 -6.06 -9.76 6.90
CA ASN A 179 -4.79 -9.16 6.54
C ASN A 179 -4.83 -7.63 6.51
N TYR A 180 -5.95 -7.04 6.09
CA TYR A 180 -6.08 -5.60 5.88
C TYR A 180 -7.47 -5.12 6.26
N ILE A 181 -7.57 -3.89 6.77
CA ILE A 181 -8.83 -3.26 7.16
C ILE A 181 -8.89 -1.82 6.61
N SER A 182 -10.06 -1.41 6.10
CA SER A 182 -10.29 -0.03 5.68
C SER A 182 -10.22 0.95 6.86
N ASN A 183 -9.92 2.23 6.61
CA ASN A 183 -9.71 3.21 7.69
C ASN A 183 -10.93 3.43 8.57
N ASP A 184 -12.13 3.22 8.06
CA ASP A 184 -13.37 3.31 8.83
C ASP A 184 -13.78 1.97 9.48
N GLY A 185 -12.99 0.93 9.28
CA GLY A 185 -13.25 -0.42 9.79
C GLY A 185 -14.44 -1.12 9.13
N SER A 186 -14.96 -0.59 8.01
CA SER A 186 -16.17 -1.15 7.37
C SER A 186 -15.90 -2.41 6.56
N LEU A 187 -14.67 -2.57 6.05
CA LEU A 187 -14.26 -3.67 5.21
C LEU A 187 -12.94 -4.26 5.68
N ILE A 188 -12.94 -5.56 5.90
CA ILE A 188 -11.73 -6.34 6.22
C ILE A 188 -11.51 -7.31 5.08
N VAL A 189 -10.26 -7.44 4.63
CA VAL A 189 -9.87 -8.35 3.56
C VAL A 189 -8.84 -9.35 4.09
N GLY A 190 -9.00 -10.59 3.68
CA GLY A 190 -8.12 -11.67 4.08
C GLY A 190 -8.26 -12.87 3.18
N GLY A 191 -7.91 -14.03 3.69
CA GLY A 191 -7.97 -15.26 2.92
C GLY A 191 -8.22 -16.50 3.78
N ALA A 192 -8.70 -17.55 3.13
CA ALA A 192 -8.70 -18.90 3.67
C ALA A 192 -7.39 -19.59 3.28
N ILE A 193 -6.92 -20.49 4.13
CA ILE A 193 -5.75 -21.32 3.84
C ILE A 193 -6.24 -22.70 3.46
N ASP A 194 -5.92 -23.15 2.26
CA ASP A 194 -6.14 -24.52 1.87
C ASP A 194 -4.90 -25.39 2.16
N ASN A 195 -5.03 -26.71 1.90
CA ASN A 195 -3.94 -27.67 2.08
C ASN A 195 -2.77 -27.46 1.09
N TYR A 196 -2.93 -26.60 0.10
CA TYR A 196 -1.93 -26.30 -0.94
C TYR A 196 -1.26 -24.96 -0.76
N SER A 197 -1.48 -24.28 0.39
CA SER A 197 -0.99 -22.93 0.68
C SER A 197 -1.55 -21.86 -0.28
N THR A 198 -2.72 -22.11 -0.84
CA THR A 198 -3.48 -21.11 -1.56
C THR A 198 -4.30 -20.25 -0.59
N TYR A 199 -4.56 -19.00 -0.96
CA TYR A 199 -5.26 -18.05 -0.10
C TYR A 199 -6.47 -17.46 -0.84
N PRO A 200 -7.56 -18.24 -0.99
CA PRO A 200 -8.78 -17.74 -1.60
C PRO A 200 -9.28 -16.48 -0.88
N LEU A 201 -9.62 -15.46 -1.65
CA LEU A 201 -10.08 -14.19 -1.13
C LEU A 201 -11.35 -14.34 -0.30
N ILE A 202 -11.30 -13.83 0.93
CA ILE A 202 -12.43 -13.68 1.83
C ILE A 202 -12.45 -12.26 2.33
N PHE A 203 -13.63 -11.69 2.50
CA PHE A 203 -13.76 -10.39 3.09
C PHE A 203 -14.95 -10.31 4.06
N TRP A 204 -14.84 -9.42 5.02
CA TRP A 204 -15.86 -9.17 6.03
C TRP A 204 -16.36 -7.74 5.91
N VAL A 205 -17.67 -7.61 5.89
CA VAL A 205 -18.34 -6.31 5.86
C VAL A 205 -18.97 -6.04 7.21
N ARG A 206 -18.71 -4.87 7.79
CA ARG A 206 -19.29 -4.46 9.07
C ARG A 206 -20.79 -4.28 8.92
N ASN A 207 -21.55 -4.86 9.84
CA ASN A 207 -22.98 -4.78 9.89
C ASN A 207 -23.47 -3.39 10.34
N ARG A 208 -24.74 -3.12 10.15
CA ARG A 208 -25.38 -1.83 10.52
C ARG A 208 -25.34 -1.53 12.01
N ASP A 209 -25.12 -2.53 12.87
CA ASP A 209 -24.94 -2.36 14.31
C ASP A 209 -23.59 -1.70 14.67
N GLY A 210 -22.68 -1.60 13.70
CA GLY A 210 -21.34 -1.03 13.87
C GLY A 210 -20.38 -1.87 14.71
N LYS A 211 -20.77 -3.10 15.10
CA LYS A 211 -20.02 -3.96 16.02
C LYS A 211 -19.71 -5.34 15.47
N THR A 212 -20.61 -5.89 14.67
CA THR A 212 -20.46 -7.24 14.11
C THR A 212 -20.10 -7.19 12.63
N TYR A 213 -19.56 -8.30 12.14
CA TYR A 213 -19.18 -8.46 10.74
C TYR A 213 -19.90 -9.64 10.12
N SER A 214 -20.17 -9.53 8.83
CA SER A 214 -20.67 -10.62 7.99
C SER A 214 -19.58 -11.02 7.02
N VAL A 215 -19.25 -12.31 6.98
CA VAL A 215 -18.29 -12.85 6.02
C VAL A 215 -18.93 -12.94 4.65
N GLN A 216 -18.15 -12.62 3.63
CA GLN A 216 -18.53 -12.76 2.24
C GLN A 216 -17.43 -13.54 1.50
N THR A 217 -17.87 -14.43 0.67
CA THR A 217 -17.03 -15.02 -0.37
C THR A 217 -17.29 -14.28 -1.67
N PRO A 218 -16.43 -14.44 -2.67
CA PRO A 218 -16.73 -13.98 -4.01
C PRO A 218 -18.12 -14.44 -4.42
N SER A 219 -19.01 -13.50 -4.73
CA SER A 219 -20.36 -13.81 -5.22
C SER A 219 -20.28 -14.62 -6.51
N LYS A 220 -21.38 -15.28 -6.90
CA LYS A 220 -21.44 -15.94 -8.20
C LYS A 220 -21.04 -14.99 -9.33
N ARG A 221 -21.45 -13.73 -9.24
CA ARG A 221 -21.08 -12.68 -10.20
C ARG A 221 -19.57 -12.41 -10.19
N PHE A 222 -18.96 -12.40 -9.01
CA PHE A 222 -17.50 -12.30 -8.86
C PHE A 222 -16.81 -13.53 -9.50
N LEU A 223 -17.34 -14.74 -9.25
CA LEU A 223 -16.84 -15.96 -9.86
C LEU A 223 -17.11 -16.00 -11.37
N ASP A 224 -18.27 -15.52 -11.81
CA ASP A 224 -18.61 -15.43 -13.23
C ASP A 224 -17.72 -14.39 -13.96
N ALA A 225 -17.40 -13.28 -13.31
CA ALA A 225 -16.44 -12.29 -13.83
C ALA A 225 -15.01 -12.85 -13.88
N SER A 226 -14.71 -13.83 -13.05
CA SER A 226 -13.45 -14.56 -13.06
C SER A 226 -13.37 -15.70 -14.10
N TYR A 227 -14.15 -15.62 -15.17
CA TYR A 227 -14.17 -16.62 -16.24
C TYR A 227 -12.78 -16.89 -16.86
N GLU A 228 -11.84 -15.98 -16.67
CA GLU A 228 -10.45 -16.15 -17.05
C GLU A 228 -9.63 -16.97 -16.04
N LEU A 229 -10.20 -17.26 -14.87
CA LEU A 229 -9.56 -18.18 -13.92
C LEU A 229 -9.53 -19.60 -14.48
N ASN A 230 -8.48 -20.32 -14.14
CA ASN A 230 -8.42 -21.75 -14.38
C ASN A 230 -9.60 -22.43 -13.68
N GLN A 231 -10.36 -23.29 -14.39
CA GLN A 231 -11.51 -23.98 -13.81
C GLN A 231 -11.18 -24.87 -12.61
N ALA A 232 -9.92 -25.31 -12.49
CA ALA A 232 -9.44 -26.04 -11.32
C ALA A 232 -9.26 -25.18 -10.08
N GLN A 233 -9.27 -23.85 -10.23
CA GLN A 233 -9.08 -22.89 -9.15
C GLN A 233 -10.03 -21.69 -9.34
N PRO A 234 -11.29 -21.84 -8.93
CA PRO A 234 -12.34 -20.85 -9.18
C PRO A 234 -12.25 -19.60 -8.30
N TYR A 235 -11.19 -19.43 -7.53
CA TYR A 235 -11.05 -18.34 -6.58
C TYR A 235 -9.95 -17.38 -6.99
N ALA A 236 -10.17 -16.09 -6.76
CA ALA A 236 -9.10 -15.12 -6.83
C ALA A 236 -8.07 -15.42 -5.74
N TRP A 237 -6.82 -15.53 -6.13
CA TRP A 237 -5.73 -15.73 -5.19
C TRP A 237 -5.42 -14.40 -4.53
N PHE A 238 -5.21 -14.48 -3.22
CA PHE A 238 -4.89 -13.31 -2.44
C PHE A 238 -3.54 -13.54 -1.76
N GLU A 239 -2.50 -13.04 -2.37
CA GLU A 239 -1.18 -13.02 -1.78
C GLU A 239 -0.70 -11.56 -1.72
N GLY A 240 -0.60 -11.01 -0.52
CA GLY A 240 -0.14 -9.64 -0.32
C GLY A 240 -1.07 -8.53 -0.83
N GLY A 241 -2.24 -8.85 -1.40
CA GLY A 241 -3.21 -7.85 -1.84
C GLY A 241 -3.78 -7.02 -0.69
N ASN A 242 -4.45 -5.92 -0.97
CA ASN A 242 -4.86 -4.96 0.04
C ASN A 242 -6.25 -4.40 -0.25
N VAL A 243 -6.82 -3.73 0.76
CA VAL A 243 -8.03 -2.92 0.63
C VAL A 243 -7.65 -1.43 0.66
N SER A 244 -8.29 -0.63 -0.20
CA SER A 244 -8.13 0.82 -0.14
C SER A 244 -8.67 1.38 1.18
N ALA A 245 -8.06 2.44 1.68
CA ALA A 245 -8.41 3.04 2.95
C ALA A 245 -9.90 3.46 3.04
N ASN A 246 -10.50 3.85 1.91
CA ASN A 246 -11.92 4.20 1.81
C ASN A 246 -12.87 2.99 1.64
N GLY A 247 -12.37 1.76 1.67
CA GLY A 247 -13.15 0.53 1.55
C GLY A 247 -13.79 0.29 0.18
N LYS A 248 -13.39 1.02 -0.88
CA LYS A 248 -14.02 0.90 -2.21
C LYS A 248 -13.34 -0.08 -3.14
N TRP A 249 -12.06 -0.32 -2.92
CA TRP A 249 -11.27 -1.16 -3.79
C TRP A 249 -10.57 -2.29 -3.04
N ILE A 250 -10.51 -3.45 -3.66
CA ILE A 250 -9.68 -4.57 -3.23
C ILE A 250 -8.70 -4.89 -4.34
N ALA A 251 -7.40 -4.83 -4.05
CA ALA A 251 -6.38 -5.40 -4.92
C ALA A 251 -6.31 -6.91 -4.72
N MET A 252 -6.14 -7.66 -5.80
CA MET A 252 -6.09 -9.11 -5.75
C MET A 252 -5.26 -9.67 -6.89
N ASN A 253 -4.93 -10.94 -6.80
CA ASN A 253 -4.28 -11.69 -7.86
C ASN A 253 -5.25 -12.72 -8.43
N ILE A 254 -5.28 -12.87 -9.74
CA ILE A 254 -6.16 -13.79 -10.46
C ILE A 254 -5.31 -14.70 -11.35
N GLN A 255 -5.51 -16.01 -11.24
CA GLN A 255 -4.93 -16.93 -12.18
C GLN A 255 -5.63 -16.82 -13.55
N ASN A 256 -4.84 -16.68 -14.60
CA ASN A 256 -5.36 -16.61 -15.95
C ASN A 256 -5.62 -18.04 -16.49
N LYS A 257 -6.83 -18.27 -17.01
CA LYS A 257 -7.20 -19.57 -17.62
C LYS A 257 -6.40 -19.90 -18.88
N ASP A 258 -5.91 -18.89 -19.59
CA ASP A 258 -5.15 -19.07 -20.82
C ASP A 258 -3.66 -19.37 -20.56
N ILE A 259 -3.24 -19.31 -19.29
CA ILE A 259 -1.88 -19.56 -18.85
C ILE A 259 -1.96 -20.58 -17.69
N GLU A 260 -1.41 -21.75 -17.89
CA GLU A 260 -1.57 -22.92 -17.02
C GLU A 260 -1.25 -22.65 -15.54
N SER A 261 -0.40 -21.66 -15.24
CA SER A 261 0.00 -21.28 -13.88
C SER A 261 0.31 -19.79 -13.67
N GLY A 262 0.06 -18.94 -14.65
CA GLY A 262 0.37 -17.51 -14.52
C GLY A 262 -0.62 -16.77 -13.62
N LEU A 263 -0.13 -15.78 -12.87
CA LEU A 263 -0.96 -14.86 -12.08
C LEU A 263 -0.94 -13.46 -12.69
N LYS A 264 -2.12 -12.86 -12.78
CA LYS A 264 -2.32 -11.44 -13.12
C LYS A 264 -2.80 -10.66 -11.90
N MET A 265 -2.50 -9.38 -11.89
CA MET A 265 -3.11 -8.43 -10.95
C MET A 265 -4.54 -8.12 -11.38
N ALA A 266 -5.40 -7.87 -10.41
CA ALA A 266 -6.74 -7.35 -10.61
C ALA A 266 -7.14 -6.40 -9.48
N ARG A 267 -8.14 -5.58 -9.74
CA ARG A 267 -8.80 -4.77 -8.72
C ARG A 267 -10.31 -4.96 -8.78
N PHE A 268 -10.91 -5.07 -7.62
CA PHE A 268 -12.36 -5.22 -7.43
C PHE A 268 -12.94 -3.96 -6.84
N ASN A 269 -13.95 -3.41 -7.50
CA ASN A 269 -14.71 -2.28 -6.97
C ASN A 269 -15.88 -2.81 -6.14
N VAL A 270 -15.86 -2.52 -4.84
CA VAL A 270 -16.85 -3.02 -3.88
C VAL A 270 -18.23 -2.40 -4.11
N ASP A 271 -18.30 -1.14 -4.53
CA ASP A 271 -19.56 -0.42 -4.76
C ASP A 271 -20.29 -0.92 -6.02
N THR A 272 -19.56 -1.20 -7.10
CA THR A 272 -20.14 -1.66 -8.38
C THR A 272 -20.11 -3.16 -8.55
N GLU A 273 -19.39 -3.88 -7.68
CA GLU A 273 -19.12 -5.31 -7.77
C GLU A 273 -18.45 -5.73 -9.10
N GLU A 274 -17.62 -4.86 -9.66
CA GLU A 274 -16.91 -5.10 -10.91
C GLU A 274 -15.47 -5.48 -10.63
N ILE A 275 -14.99 -6.55 -11.29
CA ILE A 275 -13.58 -6.92 -11.36
C ILE A 275 -12.97 -6.31 -12.62
N GLU A 276 -11.85 -5.64 -12.46
CA GLU A 276 -11.02 -5.22 -13.55
C GLU A 276 -9.70 -6.00 -13.52
N ILE A 277 -9.52 -6.90 -14.49
CA ILE A 277 -8.27 -7.63 -14.70
C ILE A 277 -7.30 -6.69 -15.41
N LEU A 278 -6.09 -6.60 -14.86
CA LEU A 278 -5.09 -5.68 -15.36
C LEU A 278 -4.24 -6.33 -16.47
N ASP A 279 -3.81 -5.52 -17.42
CA ASP A 279 -2.98 -5.93 -18.53
C ASP A 279 -1.52 -6.03 -18.06
N CYS A 280 -1.15 -7.22 -17.59
CA CYS A 280 0.18 -7.53 -17.11
C CYS A 280 1.08 -7.92 -18.28
N PRO A 281 2.15 -7.15 -18.60
CA PRO A 281 3.07 -7.52 -19.66
C PRO A 281 3.84 -8.80 -19.29
N ASP A 282 4.22 -9.59 -20.30
CA ASP A 282 5.12 -10.75 -20.16
C ASP A 282 4.65 -11.84 -19.17
N VAL A 283 3.36 -11.85 -18.79
CA VAL A 283 2.83 -12.92 -17.94
C VAL A 283 2.87 -14.26 -18.69
N ASN A 284 3.45 -15.27 -18.04
CA ASN A 284 3.59 -16.62 -18.58
C ASN A 284 3.57 -17.65 -17.43
N SER A 285 3.86 -18.91 -17.72
CA SER A 285 3.86 -19.98 -16.72
C SER A 285 4.89 -19.80 -15.59
N SER A 286 5.92 -19.01 -15.80
CA SER A 286 6.97 -18.74 -14.80
C SER A 286 6.90 -17.32 -14.23
N THR A 287 6.22 -16.37 -14.88
CA THR A 287 6.13 -14.96 -14.43
C THR A 287 4.80 -14.68 -13.78
N PHE A 288 4.82 -14.39 -12.48
CA PHE A 288 3.67 -14.10 -11.64
C PHE A 288 3.66 -12.63 -11.24
N TYR A 289 2.47 -12.04 -11.19
CA TYR A 289 2.24 -10.68 -10.74
C TYR A 289 1.51 -10.68 -9.40
N TYR A 290 2.07 -10.00 -8.40
CA TYR A 290 1.52 -9.92 -7.05
C TYR A 290 1.11 -8.48 -6.73
N SER A 291 -0.17 -8.28 -6.38
CA SER A 291 -0.68 -7.03 -5.86
C SER A 291 -0.34 -6.90 -4.37
N THR A 292 0.25 -5.79 -3.96
CA THR A 292 0.65 -5.54 -2.58
C THR A 292 -0.04 -4.35 -1.95
N GLY A 293 -0.60 -3.44 -2.74
CA GLY A 293 -1.28 -2.26 -2.25
C GLY A 293 -2.20 -1.61 -3.26
N ILE A 294 -3.20 -0.87 -2.76
CA ILE A 294 -4.15 -0.11 -3.57
C ILE A 294 -4.52 1.20 -2.90
N ALA A 295 -4.45 2.30 -3.66
CA ALA A 295 -4.87 3.62 -3.20
C ALA A 295 -6.39 3.84 -3.37
N ASN A 296 -6.90 4.92 -2.80
CA ASN A 296 -8.32 5.28 -2.85
C ASN A 296 -8.85 5.60 -4.25
N ASP A 297 -7.97 5.96 -5.17
CA ASP A 297 -8.29 6.23 -6.57
C ASP A 297 -8.29 4.97 -7.45
N GLY A 298 -7.87 3.83 -6.89
CA GLY A 298 -7.73 2.56 -7.59
C GLY A 298 -6.35 2.32 -8.21
N THR A 299 -5.35 3.16 -7.93
CA THR A 299 -3.95 2.87 -8.28
C THR A 299 -3.47 1.63 -7.53
N VAL A 300 -2.98 0.62 -8.25
CA VAL A 300 -2.48 -0.63 -7.70
C VAL A 300 -0.97 -0.68 -7.84
N ILE A 301 -0.29 -1.16 -6.80
CA ILE A 301 1.14 -1.46 -6.83
C ILE A 301 1.40 -2.92 -6.55
N GLY A 302 2.60 -3.37 -6.88
CA GLY A 302 3.02 -4.74 -6.59
C GLY A 302 4.39 -5.06 -7.18
N TYR A 303 4.59 -6.34 -7.43
CA TYR A 303 5.81 -6.81 -8.07
C TYR A 303 5.55 -8.02 -8.97
N THR A 304 6.44 -8.25 -9.92
CA THR A 304 6.52 -9.52 -10.63
C THR A 304 7.51 -10.44 -9.94
N GLN A 305 7.29 -11.72 -10.03
CA GLN A 305 8.28 -12.73 -9.65
C GLN A 305 8.41 -13.75 -10.78
N ASP A 306 9.60 -13.92 -11.26
CA ASP A 306 9.97 -15.03 -12.13
C ASP A 306 10.34 -16.23 -11.25
N LEU A 307 9.62 -17.34 -11.39
CA LEU A 307 9.81 -18.52 -10.54
C LEU A 307 11.10 -19.28 -10.85
N ASP A 308 11.61 -19.17 -12.08
CA ASP A 308 12.80 -19.89 -12.51
C ASP A 308 14.07 -19.19 -11.99
N THR A 309 14.10 -17.86 -12.06
CA THR A 309 15.24 -17.04 -11.64
C THR A 309 15.09 -16.45 -10.26
N GLN A 310 13.87 -16.47 -9.68
CA GLN A 310 13.49 -15.78 -8.44
C GLN A 310 13.62 -14.25 -8.50
N SER A 311 13.78 -13.71 -9.71
CA SER A 311 13.90 -12.28 -9.91
C SER A 311 12.58 -11.56 -9.64
N ARG A 312 12.66 -10.32 -9.12
CA ARG A 312 11.50 -9.48 -8.82
C ARG A 312 11.67 -8.10 -9.41
N ARG A 313 10.57 -7.57 -9.97
CA ARG A 313 10.51 -6.21 -10.52
C ARG A 313 9.26 -5.50 -9.98
N GLY A 314 9.44 -4.33 -9.41
CA GLY A 314 8.34 -3.51 -8.91
C GLY A 314 7.45 -2.99 -10.02
N VAL A 315 6.12 -3.02 -9.80
CA VAL A 315 5.12 -2.61 -10.79
C VAL A 315 4.08 -1.67 -10.22
N ILE A 316 3.44 -0.92 -11.11
CA ILE A 316 2.33 -0.02 -10.82
C ILE A 316 1.31 -0.02 -11.96
N CYS A 317 0.03 0.05 -11.62
CA CYS A 317 -1.07 0.36 -12.54
C CYS A 317 -1.80 1.60 -12.02
N LEU A 318 -1.82 2.67 -12.80
CA LEU A 318 -2.41 3.94 -12.38
C LEU A 318 -3.95 3.88 -12.40
N ALA A 319 -4.58 4.77 -11.64
CA ALA A 319 -6.03 4.93 -11.63
C ALA A 319 -6.59 5.17 -13.04
N GLY A 320 -7.63 4.41 -13.39
CA GLY A 320 -8.28 4.51 -14.72
C GLY A 320 -7.48 3.91 -15.88
N GLU A 321 -6.27 3.43 -15.65
CA GLU A 321 -5.49 2.64 -16.61
C GLU A 321 -5.68 1.15 -16.33
N LYS A 322 -5.45 0.31 -17.35
CA LYS A 322 -5.39 -1.15 -17.20
C LYS A 322 -3.96 -1.67 -17.32
N GLU A 323 -3.11 -0.94 -18.02
CA GLU A 323 -1.74 -1.32 -18.28
C GLU A 323 -0.91 -1.29 -17.00
N VAL A 324 -0.34 -2.43 -16.63
CA VAL A 324 0.66 -2.54 -15.57
C VAL A 324 2.02 -2.21 -16.14
N LYS A 325 2.74 -1.28 -15.51
CA LYS A 325 4.08 -0.85 -15.92
C LYS A 325 5.09 -1.22 -14.84
N TYR A 326 6.31 -1.53 -15.25
CA TYR A 326 7.42 -1.60 -14.31
C TYR A 326 7.70 -0.21 -13.73
N LEU A 327 8.16 -0.14 -12.48
CA LEU A 327 8.48 1.15 -11.85
C LEU A 327 9.57 1.90 -12.62
N SER A 328 10.53 1.20 -13.21
CA SER A 328 11.55 1.77 -14.08
C SER A 328 10.99 2.42 -15.37
N GLU A 329 9.86 1.91 -15.88
CA GLU A 329 9.17 2.47 -17.04
C GLU A 329 8.23 3.63 -16.65
N ALA A 330 7.53 3.48 -15.52
CA ALA A 330 6.63 4.51 -15.01
C ALA A 330 7.40 5.76 -14.52
N TYR A 331 8.63 5.56 -14.04
CA TYR A 331 9.50 6.61 -13.47
C TYR A 331 10.91 6.59 -14.09
N PRO A 332 11.03 6.84 -15.41
CA PRO A 332 12.31 6.69 -16.13
C PRO A 332 13.39 7.68 -15.70
N THR A 333 13.04 8.74 -14.98
CA THR A 333 13.99 9.69 -14.40
C THR A 333 14.66 9.18 -13.13
N ILE A 334 14.12 8.11 -12.51
CA ILE A 334 14.66 7.45 -11.32
C ILE A 334 15.43 6.22 -11.77
N THR A 335 16.70 6.41 -12.11
CA THR A 335 17.56 5.36 -12.67
C THR A 335 17.81 4.20 -11.70
N ASP A 336 17.65 4.44 -10.38
CA ASP A 336 17.81 3.41 -9.36
C ASP A 336 16.81 2.26 -9.52
N PHE A 337 15.59 2.52 -10.02
CA PHE A 337 14.63 1.45 -10.31
C PHE A 337 15.09 0.53 -11.44
N LEU A 338 15.72 1.09 -12.47
CA LEU A 338 16.29 0.28 -13.55
C LEU A 338 17.43 -0.59 -13.00
N THR A 339 18.30 -0.02 -12.19
CA THR A 339 19.40 -0.78 -11.53
C THR A 339 18.85 -1.91 -10.66
N MET A 340 17.82 -1.65 -9.84
CA MET A 340 17.20 -2.69 -9.01
C MET A 340 16.55 -3.80 -9.85
N ASP A 341 15.95 -3.45 -11.00
CA ASP A 341 15.37 -4.42 -11.91
C ASP A 341 16.45 -5.27 -12.61
N GLU A 342 17.61 -4.68 -12.97
CA GLU A 342 18.76 -5.37 -13.56
C GLU A 342 19.44 -6.31 -12.55
N GLU A 343 19.47 -5.93 -11.25
CA GLU A 343 19.99 -6.76 -10.14
C GLU A 343 18.95 -7.77 -9.63
N ASN A 344 17.81 -7.89 -10.32
CA ASN A 344 16.76 -8.88 -10.07
C ASN A 344 16.07 -8.78 -8.70
N LEU A 345 16.11 -7.67 -8.02
CA LEU A 345 15.35 -7.45 -6.80
C LEU A 345 14.84 -6.02 -6.70
N ASN A 346 13.55 -5.86 -7.00
CA ASN A 346 12.78 -4.64 -6.78
C ASN A 346 11.35 -5.03 -6.39
N THR A 347 10.88 -4.62 -5.21
CA THR A 347 9.56 -5.01 -4.70
C THR A 347 8.86 -3.77 -4.16
N ALA A 348 7.72 -3.39 -4.73
CA ALA A 348 6.82 -2.40 -4.13
C ALA A 348 5.93 -3.11 -3.10
N CYS A 349 5.82 -2.56 -1.88
CA CYS A 349 5.16 -3.22 -0.76
C CYS A 349 3.90 -2.50 -0.27
N ALA A 350 3.92 -1.16 -0.17
CA ALA A 350 2.80 -0.40 0.33
C ALA A 350 2.67 0.95 -0.37
N ILE A 351 1.43 1.46 -0.45
CA ILE A 351 1.06 2.76 -1.02
C ILE A 351 0.11 3.47 -0.05
N THR A 352 0.27 4.78 0.10
CA THR A 352 -0.66 5.60 0.90
C THR A 352 -2.01 5.75 0.21
N SER A 353 -3.05 6.06 0.99
CA SER A 353 -4.43 6.14 0.48
C SER A 353 -4.64 7.19 -0.60
N ASP A 354 -3.88 8.27 -0.57
CA ASP A 354 -3.87 9.31 -1.59
C ASP A 354 -3.01 8.97 -2.81
N GLY A 355 -2.34 7.81 -2.78
CA GLY A 355 -1.45 7.35 -3.83
C GLY A 355 -0.10 8.07 -3.89
N ARG A 356 0.20 8.95 -2.94
CA ARG A 356 1.39 9.80 -3.00
C ARG A 356 2.67 9.05 -2.70
N TYR A 357 2.72 8.33 -1.59
CA TYR A 357 3.93 7.62 -1.19
C TYR A 357 3.81 6.14 -1.51
N VAL A 358 4.88 5.60 -2.08
CA VAL A 358 5.05 4.17 -2.31
C VAL A 358 6.34 3.75 -1.63
N THR A 359 6.30 2.68 -0.84
CA THR A 359 7.49 2.09 -0.24
C THR A 359 7.72 0.66 -0.70
N GLY A 360 8.96 0.24 -0.65
CA GLY A 360 9.37 -1.09 -1.00
C GLY A 360 10.83 -1.34 -0.65
N PHE A 361 11.38 -2.40 -1.19
CA PHE A 361 12.80 -2.70 -1.03
C PHE A 361 13.40 -3.24 -2.33
N GLY A 362 14.71 -3.11 -2.45
CA GLY A 362 15.41 -3.58 -3.62
C GLY A 362 16.92 -3.55 -3.45
N TYR A 363 17.64 -4.14 -4.40
CA TYR A 363 19.09 -4.06 -4.43
C TYR A 363 19.56 -2.66 -4.82
N LYS A 364 20.55 -2.18 -4.09
CA LYS A 364 21.26 -0.97 -4.41
C LYS A 364 22.76 -1.17 -4.26
N PRO A 365 23.56 -0.94 -5.32
CA PRO A 365 25.00 -0.84 -5.19
C PRO A 365 25.35 0.34 -4.27
N VAL A 366 26.12 0.09 -3.23
CA VAL A 366 26.55 1.12 -2.28
C VAL A 366 27.98 1.52 -2.54
N ASP A 367 28.83 0.54 -2.89
CA ASP A 367 30.19 0.74 -3.34
C ASP A 367 30.62 -0.37 -4.34
N GLU A 368 31.84 -0.32 -4.86
CA GLU A 368 32.32 -1.26 -5.89
C GLU A 368 32.33 -2.75 -5.45
N ASN A 369 32.13 -3.04 -4.17
CA ASN A 369 32.24 -4.39 -3.62
C ASN A 369 31.01 -4.83 -2.80
N ASN A 370 30.04 -3.94 -2.59
CA ASN A 370 28.92 -4.20 -1.70
C ASN A 370 27.58 -3.75 -2.30
N ASP A 371 26.72 -4.73 -2.46
CA ASP A 371 25.31 -4.53 -2.79
C ASP A 371 24.47 -4.76 -1.52
N TYR A 372 23.50 -3.91 -1.29
CA TYR A 372 22.63 -4.03 -0.14
C TYR A 372 21.15 -4.08 -0.56
N ILE A 373 20.36 -4.86 0.15
CA ILE A 373 18.92 -4.71 0.11
C ILE A 373 18.57 -3.50 0.96
N VAL A 374 17.99 -2.49 0.33
CA VAL A 374 17.61 -1.24 0.97
C VAL A 374 16.10 -1.05 0.90
N THR A 375 15.55 -0.46 1.94
CA THR A 375 14.18 0.05 1.89
C THR A 375 14.18 1.40 1.18
N TRP A 376 13.31 1.56 0.18
CA TRP A 376 13.12 2.79 -0.53
C TRP A 376 11.73 3.37 -0.30
N CYS A 377 11.61 4.70 -0.46
CA CYS A 377 10.36 5.44 -0.45
C CYS A 377 10.32 6.39 -1.64
N LEU A 378 9.32 6.22 -2.49
CA LEU A 378 9.02 7.08 -3.61
C LEU A 378 7.96 8.09 -3.20
N ASP A 379 8.28 9.40 -3.22
CA ASP A 379 7.29 10.48 -3.24
C ASP A 379 6.91 10.74 -4.71
N ARG A 380 5.69 10.37 -5.08
CA ARG A 380 5.16 10.52 -6.44
C ARG A 380 4.74 11.96 -6.75
N GLU A 381 4.50 12.74 -5.70
CA GLU A 381 4.16 14.14 -5.78
C GLU A 381 5.20 14.95 -5.01
N GLU A 382 6.43 15.03 -5.46
CA GLU A 382 7.23 16.17 -5.04
C GLU A 382 6.55 17.40 -5.62
N VAL A 383 5.64 17.97 -4.84
CA VAL A 383 5.02 19.24 -5.17
C VAL A 383 6.18 20.22 -5.36
N ALA A 384 6.47 20.54 -6.60
CA ALA A 384 7.18 21.76 -6.86
C ALA A 384 6.45 22.82 -6.03
N ASN A 385 7.11 23.38 -5.03
CA ASN A 385 6.70 24.62 -4.34
C ASN A 385 6.73 25.79 -5.33
N SER A 386 6.40 25.58 -6.58
CA SER A 386 6.03 26.54 -7.57
C SER A 386 4.51 26.60 -7.53
N ILE A 387 4.04 27.69 -6.98
CA ILE A 387 2.76 28.29 -7.27
C ILE A 387 2.42 28.01 -8.74
N GLU A 388 1.78 26.84 -9.03
CA GLU A 388 1.06 26.64 -10.26
C GLU A 388 0.94 25.20 -10.64
N GLY A 389 0.07 24.58 -10.01
CA GLY A 389 -0.69 23.54 -10.64
C GLY A 389 -2.16 23.87 -10.51
N VAL A 390 -2.57 25.07 -10.87
CA VAL A 390 -3.97 25.28 -11.22
C VAL A 390 -4.15 24.66 -12.60
N ALA A 391 -3.98 23.37 -12.67
CA ALA A 391 -4.49 22.62 -13.79
C ALA A 391 -5.96 22.96 -13.95
N ASN A 392 -6.37 23.18 -15.18
CA ASN A 392 -7.72 23.50 -15.64
C ASN A 392 -8.76 22.39 -15.32
N SER A 393 -8.84 21.94 -14.06
CA SER A 393 -9.95 21.14 -13.62
C SER A 393 -11.12 22.08 -13.31
N GLU A 394 -12.32 21.71 -13.66
CA GLU A 394 -13.52 22.47 -13.28
C GLU A 394 -13.58 22.75 -11.78
N ALA A 395 -12.99 21.88 -10.95
CA ALA A 395 -12.89 21.99 -9.51
C ALA A 395 -12.07 23.21 -9.04
N SER A 396 -11.09 23.65 -9.81
CA SER A 396 -10.25 24.83 -9.51
C SER A 396 -10.80 26.13 -10.13
N LYS A 397 -11.89 26.07 -10.88
CA LYS A 397 -12.52 27.22 -11.50
C LYS A 397 -13.02 28.21 -10.43
N VAL A 398 -12.56 29.47 -10.53
CA VAL A 398 -13.02 30.53 -9.64
C VAL A 398 -14.47 30.85 -9.95
N VAL A 399 -15.38 30.56 -9.01
CA VAL A 399 -16.82 30.82 -9.15
C VAL A 399 -17.26 32.17 -8.54
N ALA A 400 -16.48 32.70 -7.62
CA ALA A 400 -16.72 34.02 -7.05
C ALA A 400 -15.43 34.61 -6.45
N SER A 401 -15.32 35.92 -6.41
CA SER A 401 -14.22 36.66 -5.77
C SER A 401 -14.77 37.68 -4.77
N TYR A 402 -14.07 37.83 -3.65
CA TYR A 402 -14.47 38.67 -2.55
C TYR A 402 -13.30 39.55 -2.08
N THR A 403 -13.58 40.71 -1.56
CA THR A 403 -12.63 41.50 -0.77
C THR A 403 -12.45 40.90 0.63
N THR A 404 -11.46 41.39 1.37
CA THR A 404 -11.20 40.92 2.75
C THR A 404 -12.33 41.24 3.73
N ASP A 405 -13.18 42.24 3.42
CA ASP A 405 -14.41 42.57 4.16
C ASP A 405 -15.67 41.79 3.67
N GLY A 406 -15.47 40.79 2.80
CA GLY A 406 -16.52 39.86 2.35
C GLY A 406 -17.40 40.37 1.21
N LYS A 407 -17.12 41.52 0.63
CA LYS A 407 -17.89 42.05 -0.51
C LYS A 407 -17.52 41.29 -1.78
N ARG A 408 -18.52 40.82 -2.52
CA ARG A 408 -18.31 40.17 -3.83
C ARG A 408 -17.80 41.21 -4.85
N VAL A 409 -16.74 40.87 -5.55
CA VAL A 409 -16.11 41.76 -6.53
C VAL A 409 -15.92 41.07 -7.89
N ASN A 410 -15.89 41.87 -8.93
CA ASN A 410 -15.46 41.38 -10.23
C ASN A 410 -13.93 41.35 -10.26
N ARG A 411 -13.36 40.13 -10.40
CA ARG A 411 -11.91 39.86 -10.38
C ARG A 411 -11.13 40.76 -11.37
N THR A 412 -11.72 41.04 -12.52
CA THR A 412 -11.06 41.88 -13.55
C THR A 412 -10.99 43.35 -13.21
N LYS A 413 -11.86 43.83 -12.31
CA LYS A 413 -11.94 45.24 -11.90
C LYS A 413 -11.10 45.56 -10.66
N VAL A 414 -10.56 44.57 -9.95
CA VAL A 414 -9.67 44.82 -8.80
C VAL A 414 -8.27 45.09 -9.34
N GLN A 415 -7.81 46.33 -9.17
CA GLN A 415 -6.50 46.76 -9.68
C GLN A 415 -5.35 46.42 -8.71
N ARG A 416 -5.53 46.51 -7.42
CA ARG A 416 -4.55 46.18 -6.37
C ARG A 416 -5.25 45.68 -5.11
N GLY A 417 -4.60 44.78 -4.37
CA GLY A 417 -5.04 44.32 -3.06
C GLY A 417 -5.30 42.84 -2.96
N LEU A 418 -5.66 42.37 -1.76
CA LEU A 418 -5.94 40.97 -1.48
C LEU A 418 -7.37 40.62 -1.89
N VAL A 419 -7.49 39.55 -2.70
CA VAL A 419 -8.78 39.02 -3.16
C VAL A 419 -8.89 37.55 -2.70
N ILE A 420 -10.04 37.23 -2.13
CA ILE A 420 -10.39 35.86 -1.76
C ILE A 420 -11.22 35.26 -2.88
N ASN A 421 -10.67 34.24 -3.57
CA ASN A 421 -11.38 33.55 -4.63
C ASN A 421 -12.02 32.25 -4.06
N ARG A 422 -13.32 32.09 -4.25
CA ARG A 422 -14.01 30.82 -4.00
C ARG A 422 -13.93 29.96 -5.25
N LEU A 423 -13.46 28.75 -5.08
CA LEU A 423 -13.36 27.75 -6.16
C LEU A 423 -14.64 26.94 -6.28
N ALA A 424 -14.82 26.26 -7.40
CA ALA A 424 -15.98 25.40 -7.66
C ALA A 424 -16.07 24.21 -6.65
N ASN A 425 -14.94 23.73 -6.13
CA ASN A 425 -14.86 22.71 -5.08
C ASN A 425 -15.15 23.24 -3.66
N GLY A 426 -15.57 24.52 -3.50
CA GLY A 426 -15.88 25.14 -2.22
C GLY A 426 -14.69 25.71 -1.46
N LYS A 427 -13.45 25.41 -1.86
CA LYS A 427 -12.23 25.97 -1.23
C LYS A 427 -12.10 27.48 -1.51
N ALA A 428 -11.45 28.20 -0.59
CA ALA A 428 -11.13 29.60 -0.75
C ALA A 428 -9.61 29.81 -0.87
N VAL A 429 -9.18 30.57 -1.86
CA VAL A 429 -7.77 30.88 -2.12
C VAL A 429 -7.55 32.38 -2.05
N LYS A 430 -6.53 32.84 -1.31
CA LYS A 430 -6.14 34.25 -1.22
C LYS A 430 -5.16 34.58 -2.36
N ASN A 431 -5.47 35.61 -3.13
CA ASN A 431 -4.62 36.14 -4.18
C ASN A 431 -4.29 37.61 -3.95
N LEU A 432 -3.01 37.94 -3.96
CA LEU A 432 -2.55 39.33 -3.94
C LEU A 432 -2.39 39.84 -5.37
N LYS A 433 -3.20 40.82 -5.76
CA LYS A 433 -2.97 41.58 -6.98
C LYS A 433 -1.97 42.70 -6.72
N LYS A 434 -0.87 42.66 -7.40
CA LYS A 434 0.20 43.68 -7.38
C LYS A 434 -0.11 44.80 -8.34
#